data_3bd389cc728c3cc5080f0302fdb3d095
#
_entry.id   3bd389cc728c3cc5080f0302fdb3d095
#
_cell.length_a   1.000
_cell.length_b   1.000
_cell.length_c   1.000
_cell.angle_alpha   90.00
_cell.angle_beta   90.00
_cell.angle_gamma   90.00
#
_symmetry.space_group_name_H-M   'P 1'
#
loop_
_entity.id
_entity.type
_entity.pdbx_description
1 polymer ?
#
loop_
_entity_poly.entity_id
_entity_poly.type
_entity_poly.pdbx_seq_one_letter_code
_entity_poly.pdbx_strand_id
1 'polypeptide(L)'
;MSGAGVRDFKRRIRSVTNTQQITKAMKMVAAAKLRKAQERAEASRPYTETLYNTLAALSGVVDAGSLHPLLEVRKEVRKVAYVVVAADRGLAGAYNTNVIRAARDRKSTRLNSSHGRRS
;
A
#
# COMPACT_ATOMS: atom_id res chain seq x y z
N MET A 1 -11.49 -10.47 -52.64
CA MET A 1 -11.44 -10.05 -51.24
C MET A 1 -12.07 -8.66 -51.13
N SER A 2 -13.11 -8.55 -50.34
CA SER A 2 -13.95 -7.35 -50.28
C SER A 2 -13.19 -6.18 -49.62
N GLY A 3 -13.23 -5.00 -50.26
CA GLY A 3 -12.55 -3.78 -49.74
C GLY A 3 -13.03 -3.30 -48.36
N ALA A 4 -14.12 -3.84 -47.84
CA ALA A 4 -14.64 -3.61 -46.51
C ALA A 4 -13.70 -4.19 -45.43
N GLY A 5 -13.10 -5.36 -45.62
CA GLY A 5 -12.17 -5.97 -44.68
C GLY A 5 -10.87 -5.16 -44.51
N VAL A 6 -10.32 -4.66 -45.61
CA VAL A 6 -9.07 -3.84 -45.57
C VAL A 6 -9.31 -2.52 -44.84
N ARG A 7 -10.46 -1.88 -44.98
CA ARG A 7 -10.82 -0.66 -44.25
C ARG A 7 -10.95 -0.92 -42.74
N ASP A 8 -11.55 -2.05 -42.36
CA ASP A 8 -11.69 -2.42 -40.94
C ASP A 8 -10.33 -2.71 -40.30
N PHE A 9 -9.45 -3.42 -40.98
CA PHE A 9 -8.07 -3.62 -40.51
C PHE A 9 -7.30 -2.32 -40.34
N LYS A 10 -7.36 -1.40 -41.30
CA LYS A 10 -6.73 -0.09 -41.20
C LYS A 10 -7.27 0.71 -40.01
N ARG A 11 -8.57 0.68 -39.75
CA ARG A 11 -9.19 1.33 -38.61
C ARG A 11 -8.71 0.74 -37.28
N ARG A 12 -8.62 -0.59 -37.18
CA ARG A 12 -8.12 -1.28 -36.01
C ARG A 12 -6.64 -0.96 -35.74
N ILE A 13 -5.80 -0.99 -36.77
CA ILE A 13 -4.38 -0.62 -36.65
C ILE A 13 -4.26 0.81 -36.11
N ARG A 14 -5.00 1.77 -36.66
CA ARG A 14 -4.98 3.15 -36.20
C ARG A 14 -5.44 3.28 -34.73
N SER A 15 -6.46 2.58 -34.34
CA SER A 15 -6.96 2.55 -32.96
C SER A 15 -5.92 1.99 -31.99
N VAL A 16 -5.30 0.86 -32.33
CA VAL A 16 -4.25 0.24 -31.53
C VAL A 16 -3.02 1.14 -31.42
N THR A 17 -2.60 1.78 -32.52
CA THR A 17 -1.48 2.73 -32.51
C THR A 17 -1.76 3.93 -31.61
N ASN A 18 -2.96 4.49 -31.65
CA ASN A 18 -3.35 5.57 -30.76
C ASN A 18 -3.33 5.12 -29.27
N THR A 19 -3.86 3.93 -29.01
CA THR A 19 -3.84 3.35 -27.64
C THR A 19 -2.41 3.13 -27.16
N GLN A 20 -1.52 2.65 -28.02
CA GLN A 20 -0.10 2.49 -27.71
C GLN A 20 0.56 3.83 -27.32
N GLN A 21 0.28 4.90 -28.07
CA GLN A 21 0.83 6.24 -27.77
C GLN A 21 0.32 6.76 -26.43
N ILE A 22 -0.99 6.60 -26.16
CA ILE A 22 -1.59 6.98 -24.86
C ILE A 22 -0.94 6.20 -23.73
N THR A 23 -0.80 4.89 -23.86
CA THR A 23 -0.18 4.03 -22.85
C THR A 23 1.27 4.39 -22.60
N LYS A 24 2.03 4.73 -23.65
CA LYS A 24 3.41 5.21 -23.53
C LYS A 24 3.48 6.53 -22.76
N ALA A 25 2.58 7.47 -23.02
CA ALA A 25 2.49 8.73 -22.30
C ALA A 25 2.12 8.48 -20.82
N MET A 26 1.15 7.61 -20.54
CA MET A 26 0.79 7.23 -19.18
C MET A 26 1.96 6.60 -18.42
N LYS A 27 2.76 5.75 -19.08
CA LYS A 27 3.97 5.16 -18.49
C LYS A 27 4.96 6.22 -18.06
N MET A 28 5.20 7.25 -18.89
CA MET A 28 6.11 8.34 -18.55
C MET A 28 5.61 9.16 -17.36
N VAL A 29 4.32 9.50 -17.33
CA VAL A 29 3.71 10.22 -16.21
C VAL A 29 3.77 9.40 -14.92
N ALA A 30 3.48 8.10 -14.99
CA ALA A 30 3.56 7.21 -13.84
C ALA A 30 4.99 7.09 -13.31
N ALA A 31 5.99 6.98 -14.19
CA ALA A 31 7.41 6.95 -13.80
C ALA A 31 7.84 8.25 -13.09
N ALA A 32 7.43 9.41 -13.58
CA ALA A 32 7.73 10.69 -12.95
C ALA A 32 7.08 10.82 -11.55
N LYS A 33 5.82 10.36 -11.41
CA LYS A 33 5.14 10.34 -10.12
C LYS A 33 5.79 9.38 -9.13
N LEU A 34 6.20 8.20 -9.59
CA LEU A 34 6.91 7.22 -8.77
C LEU A 34 8.22 7.79 -8.26
N ARG A 35 9.02 8.38 -9.14
CA ARG A 35 10.29 9.02 -8.76
C ARG A 35 10.09 10.09 -7.69
N LYS A 36 9.12 10.98 -7.87
CA LYS A 36 8.80 12.01 -6.88
C LYS A 36 8.34 11.43 -5.53
N ALA A 37 7.61 10.31 -5.54
CA ALA A 37 7.21 9.61 -4.33
C ALA A 37 8.40 8.95 -3.62
N GLN A 38 9.32 8.34 -4.39
CA GLN A 38 10.56 7.75 -3.87
C GLN A 38 11.46 8.82 -3.22
N GLU A 39 11.69 9.94 -3.89
CA GLU A 39 12.47 11.07 -3.36
C GLU A 39 11.89 11.57 -2.02
N ARG A 40 10.57 11.67 -1.91
CA ARG A 40 9.91 12.05 -0.64
C ARG A 40 10.08 10.99 0.46
N ALA A 41 9.96 9.71 0.10
CA ALA A 41 10.14 8.62 1.05
C ALA A 41 11.58 8.57 1.57
N GLU A 42 12.57 8.76 0.68
CA GLU A 42 13.99 8.80 1.06
C GLU A 42 14.31 10.01 1.94
N ALA A 43 13.76 11.18 1.62
CA ALA A 43 13.93 12.38 2.42
C ALA A 43 13.33 12.26 3.84
N SER A 44 12.32 11.42 4.03
CA SER A 44 11.70 11.20 5.35
C SER A 44 12.42 10.16 6.22
N ARG A 45 13.31 9.34 5.65
CA ARG A 45 14.03 8.27 6.39
C ARG A 45 14.84 8.79 7.59
N PRO A 46 15.69 9.83 7.45
CA PRO A 46 16.49 10.32 8.58
C PRO A 46 15.62 10.75 9.76
N TYR A 47 14.49 11.38 9.49
CA TYR A 47 13.54 11.76 10.54
C TYR A 47 12.98 10.53 11.26
N THR A 48 12.56 9.52 10.51
CA THR A 48 12.00 8.27 11.05
C THR A 48 13.03 7.53 11.90
N GLU A 49 14.26 7.42 11.43
CA GLU A 49 15.36 6.76 12.16
C GLU A 49 15.68 7.50 13.46
N THR A 50 15.78 8.83 13.43
CA THR A 50 15.99 9.65 14.63
C THR A 50 14.85 9.48 15.62
N LEU A 51 13.62 9.47 15.16
CA LEU A 51 12.44 9.25 16.00
C LEU A 51 12.46 7.88 16.67
N TYR A 52 12.77 6.81 15.93
CA TYR A 52 12.89 5.47 16.49
C TYR A 52 14.01 5.38 17.53
N ASN A 53 15.17 5.95 17.26
CA ASN A 53 16.30 5.95 18.21
C ASN A 53 15.96 6.73 19.49
N THR A 54 15.26 7.85 19.37
CA THR A 54 14.79 8.64 20.51
C THR A 54 13.79 7.86 21.35
N LEU A 55 12.81 7.20 20.71
CA LEU A 55 11.83 6.38 21.43
C LEU A 55 12.48 5.17 22.11
N ALA A 56 13.45 4.52 21.45
CA ALA A 56 14.20 3.40 22.01
C ALA A 56 15.02 3.84 23.24
N ALA A 57 15.67 5.00 23.19
CA ALA A 57 16.40 5.57 24.33
C ALA A 57 15.46 5.89 25.49
N LEU A 58 14.30 6.48 25.22
CA LEU A 58 13.30 6.80 26.27
C LEU A 58 12.73 5.54 26.91
N SER A 59 12.47 4.48 26.14
CA SER A 59 11.92 3.22 26.66
C SER A 59 12.91 2.44 27.53
N GLY A 60 14.23 2.72 27.43
CA GLY A 60 15.28 2.06 28.21
C GLY A 60 15.60 2.75 29.55
N VAL A 61 15.17 3.99 29.77
CA VAL A 61 15.63 4.80 30.92
C VAL A 61 14.60 4.82 32.06
N VAL A 62 13.32 4.62 31.82
CA VAL A 62 12.27 4.69 32.84
C VAL A 62 11.20 3.64 32.54
N ASP A 63 10.42 3.27 33.56
CA ASP A 63 9.16 2.57 33.38
C ASP A 63 8.24 3.42 32.46
N ALA A 64 8.46 3.28 31.15
CA ALA A 64 7.93 4.17 30.12
C ALA A 64 6.39 4.19 30.10
N GLY A 65 5.76 3.13 30.64
CA GLY A 65 4.32 3.04 30.84
C GLY A 65 3.77 4.05 31.85
N SER A 66 4.59 4.50 32.80
CA SER A 66 4.19 5.52 33.78
C SER A 66 4.20 6.94 33.21
N LEU A 67 4.92 7.17 32.10
CA LEU A 67 5.07 8.50 31.50
C LEU A 67 3.94 8.83 30.52
N HIS A 68 3.50 7.88 29.73
CA HIS A 68 2.45 8.13 28.74
C HIS A 68 1.68 6.87 28.37
N PRO A 69 0.34 6.92 28.26
CA PRO A 69 -0.51 5.75 27.94
C PRO A 69 -0.18 5.07 26.60
N LEU A 70 0.45 5.76 25.65
CA LEU A 70 0.88 5.19 24.38
C LEU A 70 2.15 4.33 24.48
N LEU A 71 2.93 4.49 25.56
CA LEU A 71 4.14 3.71 25.85
C LEU A 71 3.86 2.51 26.75
N GLU A 72 2.65 2.41 27.30
CA GLU A 72 2.25 1.31 28.16
C GLU A 72 2.16 -0.01 27.38
N VAL A 73 2.85 -1.03 27.85
CA VAL A 73 2.76 -2.39 27.33
C VAL A 73 1.48 -3.06 27.92
N ARG A 74 0.45 -3.13 27.12
CA ARG A 74 -0.84 -3.72 27.55
C ARG A 74 -0.72 -5.22 27.72
N LYS A 75 -1.05 -5.73 28.90
CA LYS A 75 -1.11 -7.18 29.19
C LYS A 75 -2.15 -7.90 28.33
N GLU A 76 -3.27 -7.24 28.04
CA GLU A 76 -4.35 -7.78 27.20
C GLU A 76 -4.70 -6.80 26.08
N VAL A 77 -4.58 -7.25 24.83
CA VAL A 77 -4.96 -6.48 23.64
C VAL A 77 -6.41 -6.80 23.25
N ARG A 78 -7.34 -5.97 23.66
CA ARG A 78 -8.79 -6.16 23.40
C ARG A 78 -9.21 -5.70 22.01
N LYS A 79 -8.60 -4.63 21.49
CA LYS A 79 -8.94 -4.04 20.19
C LYS A 79 -7.67 -3.83 19.38
N VAL A 80 -7.72 -4.15 18.10
CA VAL A 80 -6.64 -3.91 17.14
C VAL A 80 -7.18 -3.12 15.98
N ALA A 81 -6.54 -2.02 15.67
CA ALA A 81 -6.83 -1.24 14.47
C ALA A 81 -5.89 -1.71 13.33
N TYR A 82 -6.46 -1.97 12.16
CA TYR A 82 -5.71 -2.22 10.94
C TYR A 82 -5.79 -0.96 10.07
N VAL A 83 -4.64 -0.37 9.78
CA VAL A 83 -4.54 0.74 8.83
C VAL A 83 -4.21 0.14 7.47
N VAL A 84 -5.11 0.29 6.51
CA VAL A 84 -4.95 -0.23 5.15
C VAL A 84 -4.58 0.94 4.24
N VAL A 85 -3.40 0.86 3.63
CA VAL A 85 -2.92 1.85 2.66
C VAL A 85 -2.96 1.21 1.28
N ALA A 86 -3.74 1.78 0.39
CA ALA A 86 -3.94 1.30 -0.98
C ALA A 86 -3.88 2.46 -1.97
N ALA A 87 -3.97 2.20 -3.27
CA ALA A 87 -3.94 3.22 -4.29
C ALA A 87 -5.31 3.90 -4.47
N ASP A 88 -5.33 5.23 -4.63
CA ASP A 88 -6.56 6.00 -4.88
C ASP A 88 -7.17 5.70 -6.25
N ARG A 89 -6.33 5.39 -7.23
CA ARG A 89 -6.77 5.10 -8.60
C ARG A 89 -6.53 3.65 -8.95
N GLY A 90 -7.41 3.11 -9.81
CA GLY A 90 -7.24 1.81 -10.44
C GLY A 90 -6.03 1.76 -11.41
N LEU A 91 -6.11 0.88 -12.40
CA LEU A 91 -5.05 0.60 -13.39
C LEU A 91 -3.76 -0.02 -12.79
N ALA A 92 -3.88 -0.58 -11.59
CA ALA A 92 -2.82 -1.31 -10.89
C ALA A 92 -3.14 -2.83 -10.78
N GLY A 93 -3.94 -3.35 -11.69
CA GLY A 93 -4.39 -4.74 -11.67
C GLY A 93 -5.14 -5.07 -10.37
N ALA A 94 -4.82 -6.19 -9.75
CA ALA A 94 -5.45 -6.66 -8.53
C ALA A 94 -4.85 -6.08 -7.24
N TYR A 95 -4.01 -5.04 -7.31
CA TYR A 95 -3.29 -4.51 -6.15
C TYR A 95 -4.22 -4.15 -4.98
N ASN A 96 -5.20 -3.27 -5.20
CA ASN A 96 -6.12 -2.84 -4.14
C ASN A 96 -6.93 -4.01 -3.58
N THR A 97 -7.42 -4.90 -4.44
CA THR A 97 -8.17 -6.09 -4.05
C THR A 97 -7.33 -7.03 -3.18
N ASN A 98 -6.07 -7.24 -3.54
CA ASN A 98 -5.15 -8.09 -2.77
C ASN A 98 -4.81 -7.49 -1.42
N VAL A 99 -4.61 -6.17 -1.33
CA VAL A 99 -4.36 -5.47 -0.06
C VAL A 99 -5.55 -5.60 0.88
N ILE A 100 -6.77 -5.38 0.38
CA ILE A 100 -8.01 -5.52 1.17
C ILE A 100 -8.21 -6.97 1.61
N ARG A 101 -7.94 -7.95 0.73
CA ARG A 101 -8.02 -9.38 1.06
C ARG A 101 -7.04 -9.73 2.18
N ALA A 102 -5.78 -9.30 2.08
CA ALA A 102 -4.77 -9.55 3.10
C ALA A 102 -5.15 -8.94 4.45
N ALA A 103 -5.74 -7.74 4.48
CA ALA A 103 -6.23 -7.13 5.71
C ALA A 103 -7.39 -7.92 6.34
N ARG A 104 -8.31 -8.43 5.51
CA ARG A 104 -9.43 -9.26 5.97
C ARG A 104 -8.97 -10.61 6.52
N ASP A 105 -8.01 -11.25 5.87
CA ASP A 105 -7.45 -12.53 6.28
C ASP A 105 -6.70 -12.42 7.62
N ARG A 106 -5.97 -11.34 7.85
CA ARG A 106 -5.34 -11.02 9.14
C ARG A 106 -6.37 -10.87 10.27
N LYS A 107 -7.51 -10.24 10.00
CA LYS A 107 -8.61 -10.11 10.95
C LYS A 107 -9.19 -11.48 11.34
N SER A 108 -9.46 -12.35 10.38
CA SER A 108 -10.03 -13.68 10.62
C SER A 108 -9.07 -14.59 11.38
N THR A 109 -7.79 -14.61 11.04
CA THR A 109 -6.75 -15.40 11.73
C THR A 109 -6.65 -15.04 13.21
N ARG A 110 -6.76 -13.76 13.56
CA ARG A 110 -6.67 -13.30 14.95
C ARG A 110 -7.92 -13.61 15.76
N LEU A 111 -9.10 -13.58 15.15
CA LEU A 111 -10.35 -14.00 15.78
C LEU A 111 -10.32 -15.49 16.12
N ASN A 112 -9.83 -16.33 15.20
CA ASN A 112 -9.71 -17.78 15.43
C ASN A 112 -8.68 -18.13 16.51
N SER A 113 -7.56 -17.42 16.59
CA SER A 113 -6.57 -17.65 17.66
C SER A 113 -7.06 -17.27 19.05
N SER A 114 -8.03 -16.36 19.17
CA SER A 114 -8.64 -16.00 20.44
C SER A 114 -9.69 -17.02 20.93
N HIS A 115 -10.29 -17.79 20.02
CA HIS A 115 -11.22 -18.88 20.37
C HIS A 115 -10.50 -20.17 20.80
N GLY A 116 -9.29 -20.43 20.35
CA GLY A 116 -8.50 -21.61 20.69
C GLY A 116 -7.88 -21.62 22.09
N ARG A 117 -8.04 -20.56 22.89
CA ARG A 117 -7.52 -20.45 24.27
C ARG A 117 -8.57 -20.66 25.38
N ARG A 118 -9.76 -21.13 25.03
CA ARG A 118 -10.82 -21.45 25.99
C ARG A 118 -11.14 -22.95 25.97
N SER A 119 -10.15 -23.75 26.27
CA SER A 119 -10.34 -25.16 26.63
C SER A 119 -9.24 -25.59 27.60
#